data_21de2597e953135705526afcf994038e
#
_entry.id   21de2597e953135705526afcf994038e
#
_cell.length_a   1.000
_cell.length_b   1.000
_cell.length_c   1.000
_cell.angle_alpha   90.00
_cell.angle_beta   90.00
_cell.angle_gamma   90.00
#
_symmetry.space_group_name_H-M   'P 1'
#
loop_
_entity.id
_entity.type
_entity.pdbx_description
1 polymer ?
#
loop_
_entity_poly.entity_id
_entity_poly.type
_entity_poly.pdbx_seq_one_letter_code
_entity_poly.pdbx_strand_id
1 'polypeptide(L)'
;EKDIASFGFVWGAEEDVGVAVRKAEQAMQAAKNKFYASNTDLKGQRPGYLDLLLKEFRDSTFIPYLQPLYSIQYDRVYGAEVLVRKIDPHGNIHPPVEFIKVMEKEHMISMVDLEMLRQSCELLQKWKAWPDLVLNVNVSRNTLVEPDYLTQVDKIFADTGVDPRRLIFEITESSQGIQLE
;
A
#
# COMPACT_ATOMS: atom_id res chain seq x y z
N GLU A 1 -11.48 21.49 -1.93
CA GLU A 1 -10.20 20.93 -2.43
C GLU A 1 -9.24 20.84 -1.27
N LYS A 2 -9.01 19.64 -0.77
CA LYS A 2 -7.96 19.40 0.22
C LYS A 2 -6.95 18.47 -0.45
N ASP A 3 -5.84 19.05 -0.88
CA ASP A 3 -4.69 18.31 -1.36
C ASP A 3 -4.17 17.38 -0.26
N ILE A 4 -4.31 16.07 -0.47
CA ILE A 4 -3.79 15.03 0.43
C ILE A 4 -2.55 14.42 -0.23
N ALA A 5 -1.56 15.25 -0.50
CA ALA A 5 -0.23 14.80 -0.82
C ALA A 5 0.74 15.48 0.15
N SER A 6 1.23 14.73 1.13
CA SER A 6 2.29 15.22 2.01
C SER A 6 3.63 15.02 1.31
N PHE A 7 4.06 15.98 0.53
CA PHE A 7 5.42 16.04 0.00
C PHE A 7 6.29 16.84 0.95
N GLY A 8 7.32 16.23 1.49
CA GLY A 8 8.39 16.95 2.17
C GLY A 8 9.43 17.37 1.15
N PHE A 9 9.44 18.62 0.72
CA PHE A 9 10.55 19.19 -0.02
C PHE A 9 11.50 19.88 0.93
N VAL A 10 12.78 19.53 0.89
CA VAL A 10 13.85 20.32 1.47
C VAL A 10 14.61 20.95 0.32
N TRP A 11 14.54 22.26 0.20
CA TRP A 11 15.30 23.04 -0.76
C TRP A 11 16.49 23.67 -0.05
N GLY A 12 17.71 23.26 -0.41
CA GLY A 12 18.94 23.85 0.12
C GLY A 12 20.16 23.29 -0.60
N ALA A 13 20.94 24.16 -1.20
CA ALA A 13 22.07 23.80 -2.06
C ALA A 13 23.34 23.36 -1.29
N GLU A 14 23.34 23.35 0.05
CA GLU A 14 24.55 23.16 0.87
C GLU A 14 24.42 22.12 1.98
N GLU A 15 23.30 21.38 2.07
CA GLU A 15 23.15 20.33 3.09
C GLU A 15 23.53 18.96 2.54
N ASP A 16 24.23 18.17 3.36
CA ASP A 16 24.44 16.73 3.13
C ASP A 16 23.10 16.05 2.82
N VAL A 17 23.06 15.28 1.72
CA VAL A 17 21.88 14.56 1.27
C VAL A 17 21.23 13.73 2.38
N GLY A 18 22.06 13.13 3.27
CA GLY A 18 21.56 12.37 4.42
C GLY A 18 20.81 13.25 5.45
N VAL A 19 21.17 14.52 5.60
CA VAL A 19 20.45 15.47 6.46
C VAL A 19 19.14 15.89 5.82
N ALA A 20 19.15 16.16 4.52
CA ALA A 20 17.95 16.52 3.75
C ALA A 20 16.90 15.38 3.77
N VAL A 21 17.33 14.13 3.57
CA VAL A 21 16.47 12.95 3.65
C VAL A 21 15.84 12.82 5.04
N ARG A 22 16.62 12.89 6.12
CA ARG A 22 16.11 12.83 7.50
C ARG A 22 15.10 13.95 7.81
N LYS A 23 15.34 15.17 7.33
CA LYS A 23 14.40 16.28 7.52
C LYS A 23 13.09 16.05 6.74
N ALA A 24 13.16 15.53 5.53
CA ALA A 24 12.00 15.18 4.73
C ALA A 24 11.18 14.06 5.40
N GLU A 25 11.84 13.03 5.92
CA GLU A 25 11.20 11.95 6.68
C GLU A 25 10.52 12.46 7.95
N GLN A 26 11.18 13.36 8.71
CA GLN A 26 10.61 13.97 9.92
C GLN A 26 9.40 14.85 9.58
N ALA A 27 9.46 15.64 8.52
CA ALA A 27 8.34 16.46 8.05
C ALA A 27 7.16 15.61 7.61
N MET A 28 7.42 14.53 6.87
CA MET A 28 6.41 13.57 6.45
C MET A 28 5.78 12.88 7.66
N GLN A 29 6.56 12.43 8.64
CA GLN A 29 6.05 11.80 9.86
C GLN A 29 5.23 12.76 10.72
N ALA A 30 5.64 14.02 10.83
CA ALA A 30 4.88 15.05 11.54
C ALA A 30 3.53 15.32 10.84
N ALA A 31 3.51 15.39 9.51
CA ALA A 31 2.27 15.54 8.74
C ALA A 31 1.34 14.33 8.92
N LYS A 32 1.88 13.10 8.87
CA LYS A 32 1.14 11.87 9.18
C LYS A 32 0.55 11.92 10.59
N ASN A 33 1.34 12.25 11.60
CA ASN A 33 0.88 12.30 12.99
C ASN A 33 -0.22 13.36 13.19
N LYS A 34 -0.10 14.52 12.55
CA LYS A 34 -1.13 15.57 12.59
C LYS A 34 -2.44 15.11 11.94
N PHE A 35 -2.35 14.42 10.80
CA PHE A 35 -3.51 13.84 10.13
C PHE A 35 -4.18 12.77 11.00
N TYR A 36 -3.41 11.88 11.63
CA TYR A 36 -3.92 10.87 12.56
C TYR A 36 -4.53 11.48 13.82
N ALA A 37 -3.98 12.57 14.34
CA ALA A 37 -4.54 13.28 15.51
C ALA A 37 -5.87 13.99 15.20
N SER A 38 -6.03 14.51 13.99
CA SER A 38 -7.27 15.18 13.56
C SER A 38 -8.41 14.21 13.20
N ASN A 39 -8.09 12.94 12.88
CA ASN A 39 -9.06 11.91 12.51
C ASN A 39 -9.38 10.93 13.65
N THR A 40 -9.22 11.35 14.92
CA THR A 40 -9.58 10.54 16.10
C THR A 40 -11.07 10.20 16.24
N ASP A 41 -11.92 10.71 15.36
CA ASP A 41 -13.36 10.39 15.32
C ASP A 41 -13.72 8.98 14.77
N LEU A 42 -12.70 8.17 14.40
CA LEU A 42 -12.90 6.73 14.14
C LEU A 42 -13.22 5.93 15.43
N LYS A 43 -13.39 6.58 16.58
CA LYS A 43 -13.72 5.94 17.87
C LYS A 43 -15.15 5.41 17.99
N GLY A 44 -16.02 5.69 17.05
CA GLY A 44 -17.37 5.14 17.02
C GLY A 44 -17.54 4.24 15.81
N GLN A 45 -17.38 2.92 15.97
CA GLN A 45 -17.86 1.97 14.98
C GLN A 45 -19.34 2.27 14.72
N ARG A 46 -19.63 2.85 13.56
CA ARG A 46 -21.03 2.92 13.10
C ARG A 46 -21.47 1.48 12.86
N PRO A 47 -22.60 1.03 13.47
CA PRO A 47 -23.18 -0.25 13.13
C PRO A 47 -23.31 -0.34 11.59
N GLY A 48 -22.77 -1.41 10.97
CA GLY A 48 -22.78 -1.58 9.51
C GLY A 48 -21.55 -1.06 8.76
N TYR A 49 -20.55 -0.48 9.41
CA TYR A 49 -19.33 -0.03 8.70
C TYR A 49 -18.54 -1.21 8.11
N LEU A 50 -18.45 -2.31 8.83
CA LEU A 50 -17.83 -3.54 8.35
C LEU A 50 -18.57 -4.12 7.12
N ASP A 51 -19.92 -4.11 7.17
CA ASP A 51 -20.74 -4.55 6.03
C ASP A 51 -20.53 -3.67 4.79
N LEU A 52 -20.34 -2.37 4.99
CA LEU A 52 -20.01 -1.45 3.90
C LEU A 52 -18.63 -1.74 3.32
N LEU A 53 -17.62 -1.97 4.16
CA LEU A 53 -16.27 -2.33 3.70
C LEU A 53 -16.27 -3.65 2.91
N LEU A 54 -16.97 -4.67 3.43
CA LEU A 54 -17.14 -5.96 2.73
C LEU A 54 -17.83 -5.79 1.38
N LYS A 55 -18.84 -4.94 1.32
CA LYS A 55 -19.54 -4.63 0.07
C LYS A 55 -18.60 -3.92 -0.90
N GLU A 56 -17.91 -2.88 -0.45
CA GLU A 56 -16.94 -2.12 -1.28
C GLU A 56 -15.85 -3.04 -1.83
N PHE A 57 -15.34 -3.96 -1.01
CA PHE A 57 -14.38 -4.95 -1.46
C PHE A 57 -14.95 -5.87 -2.56
N ARG A 58 -16.16 -6.40 -2.36
CA ARG A 58 -16.82 -7.26 -3.36
C ARG A 58 -17.10 -6.55 -4.68
N ASP A 59 -17.37 -5.26 -4.61
CA ASP A 59 -17.65 -4.44 -5.80
C ASP A 59 -16.34 -4.00 -6.52
N SER A 60 -15.18 -4.57 -6.12
CA SER A 60 -13.85 -4.30 -6.71
C SER A 60 -13.47 -2.82 -6.71
N THR A 61 -13.78 -2.11 -5.62
CA THR A 61 -13.48 -0.68 -5.47
C THR A 61 -12.05 -0.38 -5.01
N PHE A 62 -11.25 -1.41 -4.71
CA PHE A 62 -9.84 -1.27 -4.39
C PHE A 62 -8.98 -1.43 -5.64
N ILE A 63 -8.14 -0.43 -5.91
CA ILE A 63 -7.29 -0.40 -7.10
C ILE A 63 -5.84 -0.07 -6.77
N PRO A 64 -4.87 -0.56 -7.54
CA PRO A 64 -3.46 -0.21 -7.40
C PRO A 64 -3.17 1.15 -8.06
N TYR A 65 -2.59 2.07 -7.30
CA TYR A 65 -1.84 3.19 -7.82
C TYR A 65 -0.36 2.84 -7.82
N LEU A 66 0.38 3.39 -8.75
CA LEU A 66 1.78 3.05 -8.94
C LEU A 66 2.65 4.27 -8.68
N GLN A 67 3.56 4.13 -7.74
CA GLN A 67 4.61 5.12 -7.50
C GLN A 67 5.91 4.64 -8.14
N PRO A 68 6.40 5.29 -9.20
CA PRO A 68 7.59 4.85 -9.91
C PRO A 68 8.83 4.78 -9.01
N LEU A 69 9.62 3.72 -9.15
CA LEU A 69 10.92 3.54 -8.52
C LEU A 69 12.02 3.80 -9.55
N TYR A 70 12.84 4.81 -9.26
CA TYR A 70 13.89 5.26 -10.16
C TYR A 70 15.27 4.83 -9.67
N SER A 71 16.05 4.25 -10.54
CA SER A 71 17.45 3.90 -10.27
C SER A 71 18.36 5.04 -10.69
N ILE A 72 19.00 5.68 -9.71
CA ILE A 72 20.02 6.72 -9.96
C ILE A 72 21.22 6.13 -10.69
N GLN A 73 21.59 4.89 -10.36
CA GLN A 73 22.76 4.22 -10.96
C GLN A 73 22.58 3.95 -12.45
N TYR A 74 21.36 3.58 -12.87
CA TYR A 74 21.06 3.20 -14.25
C TYR A 74 20.26 4.25 -15.01
N ASP A 75 19.98 5.39 -14.36
CA ASP A 75 19.25 6.53 -14.94
C ASP A 75 17.91 6.13 -15.60
N ARG A 76 17.14 5.25 -14.93
CA ARG A 76 15.86 4.73 -15.44
C ARG A 76 14.89 4.32 -14.35
N VAL A 77 13.62 4.32 -14.69
CA VAL A 77 12.59 3.62 -13.89
C VAL A 77 12.82 2.11 -14.02
N TYR A 78 12.89 1.40 -12.90
CA TYR A 78 13.06 -0.05 -12.86
C TYR A 78 11.86 -0.79 -12.30
N GLY A 79 10.92 -0.09 -11.67
CA GLY A 79 9.74 -0.67 -11.06
C GLY A 79 8.78 0.38 -10.53
N ALA A 80 7.84 -0.05 -9.73
CA ALA A 80 6.93 0.83 -9.00
C ALA A 80 6.49 0.18 -7.68
N GLU A 81 6.24 1.02 -6.67
CA GLU A 81 5.51 0.61 -5.47
C GLU A 81 4.01 0.65 -5.74
N VAL A 82 3.32 -0.42 -5.32
CA VAL A 82 1.88 -0.58 -5.43
C VAL A 82 1.20 -0.01 -4.20
N LEU A 83 0.47 1.08 -4.39
CA LEU A 83 -0.23 1.79 -3.34
C LEU A 83 -1.73 1.63 -3.53
N VAL A 84 -2.38 0.90 -2.63
CA VAL A 84 -3.84 0.71 -2.69
C VAL A 84 -4.58 2.04 -2.60
N ARG A 85 -5.64 2.17 -3.40
CA ARG A 85 -6.65 3.24 -3.30
C ARG A 85 -8.02 2.63 -3.30
N LYS A 86 -8.92 3.19 -2.50
CA LYS A 86 -10.33 2.85 -2.52
C LYS A 86 -11.08 3.89 -3.36
N ILE A 87 -11.91 3.45 -4.28
CA ILE A 87 -12.82 4.31 -5.03
C ILE A 87 -14.22 4.10 -4.49
N ASP A 88 -14.87 5.16 -4.03
CA ASP A 88 -16.26 5.10 -3.57
C ASP A 88 -17.25 5.05 -4.77
N PRO A 89 -18.55 4.75 -4.52
CA PRO A 89 -19.54 4.70 -5.59
C PRO A 89 -19.76 6.03 -6.34
N HIS A 90 -19.24 7.13 -5.81
CA HIS A 90 -19.30 8.46 -6.44
C HIS A 90 -18.03 8.78 -7.25
N GLY A 91 -17.05 7.86 -7.27
CA GLY A 91 -15.78 8.03 -7.96
C GLY A 91 -14.72 8.81 -7.17
N ASN A 92 -14.93 9.10 -5.88
CA ASN A 92 -13.91 9.73 -5.06
C ASN A 92 -12.84 8.71 -4.65
N ILE A 93 -11.59 9.17 -4.66
CA ILE A 93 -10.43 8.34 -4.34
C ILE A 93 -10.06 8.56 -2.88
N HIS A 94 -10.01 7.46 -2.12
CA HIS A 94 -9.68 7.45 -0.70
C HIS A 94 -8.28 6.85 -0.46
N PRO A 95 -7.43 7.51 0.34
CA PRO A 95 -6.11 7.00 0.68
C PRO A 95 -6.19 5.85 1.70
N PRO A 96 -5.14 4.99 1.78
CA PRO A 96 -5.10 3.83 2.67
C PRO A 96 -5.39 4.15 4.15
N VAL A 97 -4.96 5.31 4.60
CA VAL A 97 -5.15 5.77 6.00
C VAL A 97 -6.60 5.78 6.45
N GLU A 98 -7.56 5.90 5.54
CA GLU A 98 -8.98 5.97 5.85
C GLU A 98 -9.62 4.59 6.07
N PHE A 99 -9.00 3.49 5.61
CA PHE A 99 -9.61 2.17 5.67
C PHE A 99 -8.69 1.06 6.19
N ILE A 100 -7.36 1.11 5.97
CA ILE A 100 -6.43 0.02 6.33
C ILE A 100 -6.53 -0.34 7.81
N LYS A 101 -6.52 0.65 8.72
CA LYS A 101 -6.59 0.37 10.17
C LYS A 101 -7.85 -0.38 10.60
N VAL A 102 -8.97 -0.11 9.90
CA VAL A 102 -10.23 -0.83 10.17
C VAL A 102 -10.14 -2.25 9.65
N MET A 103 -9.58 -2.43 8.44
CA MET A 103 -9.36 -3.75 7.84
C MET A 103 -8.44 -4.62 8.70
N GLU A 104 -7.35 -4.03 9.24
CA GLU A 104 -6.44 -4.73 10.16
C GLU A 104 -7.15 -5.15 11.46
N LYS A 105 -7.90 -4.21 12.06
CA LYS A 105 -8.63 -4.46 13.30
C LYS A 105 -9.68 -5.56 13.17
N GLU A 106 -10.36 -5.60 12.04
CA GLU A 106 -11.42 -6.57 11.74
C GLU A 106 -10.87 -7.85 11.05
N HIS A 107 -9.55 -8.05 11.03
CA HIS A 107 -8.87 -9.21 10.41
C HIS A 107 -9.23 -9.43 8.93
N MET A 108 -9.43 -8.33 8.19
CA MET A 108 -9.82 -8.36 6.78
C MET A 108 -8.73 -7.86 5.84
N ILE A 109 -7.59 -7.45 6.38
CA ILE A 109 -6.52 -6.83 5.58
C ILE A 109 -5.96 -7.79 4.52
N SER A 110 -5.94 -9.09 4.80
CA SER A 110 -5.50 -10.12 3.86
C SER A 110 -6.26 -10.12 2.54
N MET A 111 -7.56 -9.77 2.57
CA MET A 111 -8.36 -9.62 1.35
C MET A 111 -7.83 -8.52 0.45
N VAL A 112 -7.40 -7.40 1.04
CA VAL A 112 -6.80 -6.25 0.30
C VAL A 112 -5.42 -6.62 -0.22
N ASP A 113 -4.59 -7.23 0.62
CA ASP A 113 -3.22 -7.63 0.27
C ASP A 113 -3.21 -8.61 -0.91
N LEU A 114 -4.06 -9.65 -0.85
CA LEU A 114 -4.19 -10.65 -1.92
C LEU A 114 -4.79 -10.05 -3.21
N GLU A 115 -5.74 -9.13 -3.10
CA GLU A 115 -6.30 -8.45 -4.26
C GLU A 115 -5.26 -7.52 -4.92
N MET A 116 -4.48 -6.78 -4.13
CA MET A 116 -3.38 -5.97 -4.67
C MET A 116 -2.32 -6.83 -5.34
N LEU A 117 -1.99 -7.99 -4.77
CA LEU A 117 -1.10 -8.96 -5.39
C LEU A 117 -1.65 -9.46 -6.73
N ARG A 118 -2.92 -9.86 -6.79
CA ARG A 118 -3.58 -10.32 -8.02
C ARG A 118 -3.54 -9.26 -9.11
N GLN A 119 -3.98 -8.04 -8.78
CA GLN A 119 -3.99 -6.94 -9.75
C GLN A 119 -2.58 -6.56 -10.21
N SER A 120 -1.57 -6.64 -9.32
CA SER A 120 -0.16 -6.43 -9.67
C SER A 120 0.32 -7.48 -10.66
N CYS A 121 -0.01 -8.74 -10.46
CA CYS A 121 0.29 -9.80 -11.41
C CYS A 121 -0.39 -9.57 -12.77
N GLU A 122 -1.66 -9.16 -12.78
CA GLU A 122 -2.38 -8.84 -14.01
C GLU A 122 -1.74 -7.66 -14.77
N LEU A 123 -1.29 -6.63 -14.05
CA LEU A 123 -0.54 -5.52 -14.64
C LEU A 123 0.78 -5.98 -15.26
N LEU A 124 1.56 -6.80 -14.55
CA LEU A 124 2.81 -7.35 -15.06
C LEU A 124 2.60 -8.22 -16.30
N GLN A 125 1.46 -8.92 -16.40
CA GLN A 125 1.08 -9.66 -17.60
C GLN A 125 0.78 -8.73 -18.79
N LYS A 126 0.12 -7.60 -18.54
CA LYS A 126 -0.10 -6.58 -19.58
C LYS A 126 1.21 -5.95 -20.05
N TRP A 127 2.22 -5.88 -19.17
CA TRP A 127 3.52 -5.28 -19.42
C TRP A 127 4.61 -6.31 -19.77
N LYS A 128 4.27 -7.31 -20.56
CA LYS A 128 5.22 -8.34 -21.04
C LYS A 128 6.38 -7.77 -21.84
N ALA A 129 6.19 -6.62 -22.48
CA ALA A 129 7.24 -5.94 -23.24
C ALA A 129 8.38 -5.38 -22.36
N TRP A 130 8.17 -5.29 -21.03
CA TRP A 130 9.16 -4.83 -20.05
C TRP A 130 9.42 -5.93 -19.01
N PRO A 131 10.19 -6.97 -19.38
CA PRO A 131 10.39 -8.15 -18.53
C PRO A 131 11.15 -7.83 -17.24
N ASP A 132 11.99 -6.81 -17.23
CA ASP A 132 12.81 -6.39 -16.09
C ASP A 132 12.07 -5.49 -15.08
N LEU A 133 10.85 -5.05 -15.41
CA LEU A 133 10.08 -4.18 -14.53
C LEU A 133 9.53 -4.98 -13.35
N VAL A 134 9.77 -4.48 -12.14
CA VAL A 134 9.32 -5.10 -10.89
C VAL A 134 8.24 -4.25 -10.21
N LEU A 135 7.38 -4.90 -9.43
CA LEU A 135 6.41 -4.22 -8.57
C LEU A 135 6.67 -4.58 -7.10
N ASN A 136 6.73 -3.56 -6.25
CA ASN A 136 6.76 -3.71 -4.81
C ASN A 136 5.32 -3.73 -4.28
N VAL A 137 4.94 -4.79 -3.60
CA VAL A 137 3.59 -4.98 -3.06
C VAL A 137 3.66 -5.04 -1.55
N ASN A 138 2.90 -4.18 -0.90
CA ASN A 138 2.79 -4.15 0.55
C ASN A 138 2.01 -5.36 1.07
N VAL A 139 2.49 -5.98 2.14
CA VAL A 139 1.84 -7.11 2.83
C VAL A 139 1.85 -6.87 4.32
N SER A 140 0.69 -6.95 4.94
CA SER A 140 0.52 -6.83 6.38
C SER A 140 1.11 -8.05 7.10
N ARG A 141 1.70 -7.85 8.29
CA ARG A 141 2.10 -8.96 9.17
C ARG A 141 0.94 -9.89 9.51
N ASN A 142 -0.27 -9.35 9.67
CA ASN A 142 -1.45 -10.15 9.96
C ASN A 142 -1.77 -11.12 8.81
N THR A 143 -1.57 -10.70 7.58
CA THR A 143 -1.73 -11.53 6.38
C THR A 143 -0.70 -12.66 6.32
N LEU A 144 0.56 -12.37 6.66
CA LEU A 144 1.65 -13.35 6.61
C LEU A 144 1.47 -14.54 7.56
N VAL A 145 0.74 -14.35 8.66
CA VAL A 145 0.50 -15.43 9.66
C VAL A 145 -0.76 -16.22 9.37
N GLU A 146 -1.52 -15.90 8.32
CA GLU A 146 -2.68 -16.69 7.93
C GLU A 146 -2.25 -18.05 7.36
N PRO A 147 -2.86 -19.17 7.83
CA PRO A 147 -2.39 -20.51 7.49
C PRO A 147 -2.40 -20.83 6.00
N ASP A 148 -3.29 -20.22 5.23
CA ASP A 148 -3.48 -20.47 3.79
C ASP A 148 -2.90 -19.38 2.89
N TYR A 149 -2.24 -18.37 3.47
CA TYR A 149 -1.69 -17.23 2.71
C TYR A 149 -0.78 -17.68 1.55
N LEU A 150 0.21 -18.52 1.84
CA LEU A 150 1.15 -19.01 0.81
C LEU A 150 0.43 -19.80 -0.28
N THR A 151 -0.56 -20.61 0.08
CA THR A 151 -1.37 -21.35 -0.90
C THR A 151 -2.14 -20.42 -1.82
N GLN A 152 -2.68 -19.32 -1.29
CA GLN A 152 -3.38 -18.31 -2.10
C GLN A 152 -2.40 -17.54 -2.99
N VAL A 153 -1.21 -17.21 -2.52
CA VAL A 153 -0.14 -16.59 -3.31
C VAL A 153 0.28 -17.49 -4.47
N ASP A 154 0.56 -18.77 -4.20
CA ASP A 154 0.92 -19.76 -5.23
C ASP A 154 -0.18 -19.90 -6.29
N LYS A 155 -1.43 -19.89 -5.86
CA LYS A 155 -2.57 -19.92 -6.77
C LYS A 155 -2.61 -18.68 -7.67
N ILE A 156 -2.40 -17.48 -7.12
CA ILE A 156 -2.36 -16.23 -7.92
C ILE A 156 -1.24 -16.31 -8.97
N PHE A 157 -0.05 -16.78 -8.63
CA PHE A 157 1.04 -16.96 -9.59
C PHE A 157 0.70 -18.00 -10.65
N ALA A 158 0.09 -19.12 -10.26
CA ALA A 158 -0.34 -20.16 -11.22
C ALA A 158 -1.40 -19.63 -12.18
N ASP A 159 -2.41 -18.93 -11.68
CA ASP A 159 -3.52 -18.39 -12.46
C ASP A 159 -3.07 -17.28 -13.43
N THR A 160 -2.10 -16.47 -13.02
CA THR A 160 -1.61 -15.33 -13.81
C THR A 160 -0.40 -15.66 -14.69
N GLY A 161 0.37 -16.69 -14.35
CA GLY A 161 1.59 -17.07 -15.06
C GLY A 161 2.71 -16.01 -14.97
N VAL A 162 2.69 -15.15 -13.95
CA VAL A 162 3.72 -14.16 -13.70
C VAL A 162 4.94 -14.81 -13.07
N ASP A 163 6.13 -14.41 -13.52
CA ASP A 163 7.38 -14.79 -12.85
C ASP A 163 7.44 -14.13 -11.46
N PRO A 164 7.49 -14.90 -10.36
CA PRO A 164 7.54 -14.35 -9.00
C PRO A 164 8.71 -13.39 -8.76
N ARG A 165 9.80 -13.50 -9.51
CA ARG A 165 10.97 -12.61 -9.43
C ARG A 165 10.67 -11.17 -9.84
N ARG A 166 9.51 -10.91 -10.44
CA ARG A 166 9.03 -9.57 -10.81
C ARG A 166 8.24 -8.90 -9.68
N LEU A 167 8.10 -9.56 -8.52
CA LEU A 167 7.41 -9.02 -7.35
C LEU A 167 8.35 -8.96 -6.16
N ILE A 168 8.28 -7.87 -5.43
CA ILE A 168 8.96 -7.65 -4.15
C ILE A 168 7.88 -7.43 -3.11
N PHE A 169 7.87 -8.27 -2.06
CA PHE A 169 6.95 -8.09 -0.94
C PHE A 169 7.58 -7.18 0.10
N GLU A 170 6.91 -6.08 0.41
CA GLU A 170 7.28 -5.16 1.48
C GLU A 170 6.40 -5.44 2.70
N ILE A 171 7.05 -5.87 3.80
CA ILE A 171 6.33 -6.17 5.04
C ILE A 171 6.10 -4.88 5.79
N THR A 172 4.83 -4.49 5.92
CA THR A 172 4.46 -3.30 6.68
C THR A 172 4.30 -3.63 8.16
N GLU A 173 4.92 -2.80 9.02
CA GLU A 173 4.68 -2.88 10.45
C GLU A 173 3.27 -2.39 10.75
N SER A 174 2.40 -3.29 11.23
CA SER A 174 1.16 -2.86 11.84
C SER A 174 1.48 -2.00 13.07
N SER A 175 0.77 -0.89 13.22
CA SER A 175 0.97 0.10 14.29
C SER A 175 0.67 -0.43 15.71
N GLN A 176 0.41 -1.71 15.88
CA GLN A 176 0.32 -2.38 17.17
C GLN A 176 1.63 -3.13 17.40
N GLY A 177 2.50 -2.54 18.22
CA GLY A 177 3.77 -3.14 18.61
C GLY A 177 3.57 -4.53 19.20
N ILE A 178 3.90 -5.55 18.42
CA ILE A 178 4.17 -6.87 18.96
C ILE A 178 5.62 -6.78 19.45
N GLN A 179 5.81 -6.73 20.78
CA GLN A 179 7.11 -7.01 21.38
C GLN A 179 7.48 -8.44 20.98
N LEU A 180 8.52 -8.58 20.19
CA LEU A 180 9.19 -9.87 20.00
C LEU A 180 9.91 -10.17 21.31
N GLU A 181 9.43 -11.14 22.08
CA GLU A 181 10.19 -11.80 23.13
C GLU A 181 11.23 -12.74 22.52
#